data_10b1081649ab6919398252cbd538d702
#
_entry.id   10b1081649ab6919398252cbd538d702
#
_cell.length_a   1.000
_cell.length_b   1.000
_cell.length_c   1.000
_cell.angle_alpha   90.00
_cell.angle_beta   90.00
_cell.angle_gamma   90.00
#
_symmetry.space_group_name_H-M   'P 1'
#
loop_
_entity.id
_entity.type
_entity.pdbx_description
1 polymer ?
#
loop_
_entity_poly.entity_id
_entity_poly.type
_entity_poly.pdbx_seq_one_letter_code
_entity_poly.pdbx_strand_id
1 'polypeptide(L)'
;MIFYSWIAVSGSDRTPLSRRGLAAAGAGDLWSAASPVAMGITDDRGRAMRAGEETLRSGRATTVIIDVVRLGMAAHTLAPCYVRTGVGWLGRGTPGGEVAWDRFFS
;
A
#
# COMPACT_ATOMS: atom_id res chain seq x y z
N MET A 1 -8.28 -15.59 7.55
CA MET A 1 -7.10 -14.92 8.15
C MET A 1 -6.80 -13.64 7.40
N ILE A 2 -6.54 -12.57 8.13
CA ILE A 2 -6.31 -11.24 7.56
C ILE A 2 -4.82 -10.93 7.59
N PHE A 3 -4.32 -10.38 6.49
CA PHE A 3 -2.95 -9.92 6.36
C PHE A 3 -2.94 -8.47 5.89
N TYR A 4 -1.79 -7.85 6.00
CA TYR A 4 -1.55 -6.47 5.59
C TYR A 4 -0.40 -6.45 4.59
N SER A 5 -0.73 -6.12 3.35
CA SER A 5 0.27 -5.97 2.28
C SER A 5 0.66 -4.50 2.20
N TRP A 6 1.94 -4.20 2.29
CA TRP A 6 2.40 -2.83 2.21
C TRP A 6 3.38 -2.66 1.06
N ILE A 7 3.27 -1.53 0.39
CA ILE A 7 4.13 -1.16 -0.73
C ILE A 7 4.55 0.28 -0.53
N ALA A 8 5.84 0.52 -0.51
CA ALA A 8 6.41 1.85 -0.48
C ALA A 8 6.86 2.21 -1.89
N VAL A 9 6.39 3.34 -2.41
CA VAL A 9 6.67 3.75 -3.78
C VAL A 9 7.36 5.10 -3.81
N SER A 10 8.28 5.24 -4.75
CA SER A 10 8.89 6.50 -5.12
C SER A 10 8.08 7.05 -6.28
N GLY A 11 7.07 7.84 -5.97
CA GLY A 11 6.25 8.45 -7.00
C GLY A 11 6.97 9.61 -7.65
N SER A 12 6.81 9.76 -8.96
CA SER A 12 7.06 11.03 -9.57
C SER A 12 6.05 12.03 -9.02
N ASP A 13 6.42 13.28 -8.94
CA ASP A 13 5.61 14.39 -8.42
C ASP A 13 4.26 14.58 -9.11
N ARG A 14 3.88 13.65 -9.91
CA ARG A 14 2.84 13.89 -10.89
C ARG A 14 1.46 13.93 -10.35
N THR A 15 1.15 13.22 -9.34
CA THR A 15 -0.23 13.26 -8.88
C THR A 15 -0.31 12.68 -7.51
N PRO A 16 -0.83 13.44 -6.55
CA PRO A 16 -1.25 12.80 -5.32
C PRO A 16 -2.26 11.74 -5.69
N LEU A 17 -1.94 10.48 -5.39
CA LEU A 17 -2.88 9.40 -5.54
C LEU A 17 -4.09 9.72 -4.67
N SER A 18 -5.18 10.12 -5.30
CA SER A 18 -6.41 10.35 -4.57
C SER A 18 -6.97 9.01 -4.11
N ARG A 19 -7.76 9.00 -3.06
CA ARG A 19 -8.50 7.81 -2.63
C ARG A 19 -9.24 7.15 -3.80
N ARG A 20 -9.83 7.97 -4.64
CA ARG A 20 -10.60 7.54 -5.79
C ARG A 20 -9.70 6.89 -6.83
N GLY A 21 -8.52 7.43 -7.04
CA GLY A 21 -7.54 6.87 -7.95
C GLY A 21 -7.06 5.50 -7.49
N LEU A 22 -6.80 5.33 -6.19
CA LEU A 22 -6.41 4.05 -5.62
C LEU A 22 -7.50 3.00 -5.76
N ALA A 23 -8.75 3.37 -5.48
CA ALA A 23 -9.88 2.45 -5.59
C ALA A 23 -10.15 2.02 -7.04
N ALA A 24 -10.03 2.94 -7.99
CA ALA A 24 -10.29 2.69 -9.39
C ALA A 24 -9.14 1.97 -10.10
N ALA A 25 -7.91 2.36 -9.79
CA ALA A 25 -6.72 1.88 -10.49
C ALA A 25 -6.35 0.44 -10.15
N GLY A 26 -6.53 0.06 -8.90
CA GLY A 26 -6.02 -1.23 -8.45
C GLY A 26 -4.49 -1.25 -8.33
N ALA A 27 -3.95 -2.34 -7.81
CA ALA A 27 -2.52 -2.44 -7.55
C ALA A 27 -1.67 -2.45 -8.82
N GLY A 28 -2.18 -3.06 -9.89
CA GLY A 28 -1.45 -3.13 -11.15
C GLY A 28 -1.15 -1.77 -11.74
N ASP A 29 -2.12 -0.86 -11.68
CA ASP A 29 -1.95 0.49 -12.22
C ASP A 29 -1.03 1.35 -11.35
N LEU A 30 -1.06 1.14 -10.04
CA LEU A 30 -0.10 1.79 -9.14
C LEU A 30 1.33 1.34 -9.43
N TRP A 31 1.52 0.08 -9.73
CA TRP A 31 2.83 -0.46 -10.10
C TRP A 31 3.35 0.13 -11.41
N SER A 32 2.48 0.43 -12.35
CA SER A 32 2.91 1.03 -13.60
C SER A 32 3.22 2.52 -13.47
N ALA A 33 2.62 3.20 -12.50
CA ALA A 33 2.76 4.64 -12.32
C ALA A 33 3.91 5.04 -11.41
N ALA A 34 4.39 4.14 -10.57
CA ALA A 34 5.40 4.44 -9.56
C ALA A 34 6.38 3.28 -9.40
N SER A 35 7.58 3.59 -9.01
CA SER A 35 8.62 2.58 -8.78
C SER A 35 8.53 2.06 -7.35
N PRO A 36 8.30 0.77 -7.14
CA PRO A 36 8.31 0.21 -5.80
C PRO A 36 9.74 0.24 -5.24
N VAL A 37 9.87 0.74 -4.03
CA VAL A 37 11.13 0.83 -3.30
C VAL A 37 11.28 -0.33 -2.33
N ALA A 38 10.17 -0.68 -1.68
CA ALA A 38 10.12 -1.77 -0.71
C ALA A 38 8.69 -2.28 -0.63
N MET A 39 8.54 -3.53 -0.26
CA MET A 39 7.23 -4.14 -0.08
C MET A 39 7.31 -5.29 0.91
N GLY A 40 6.19 -5.67 1.45
CA GLY A 40 6.11 -6.81 2.34
C GLY A 40 4.68 -7.17 2.66
N ILE A 41 4.53 -8.25 3.37
CA ILE A 41 3.25 -8.71 3.86
C ILE A 41 3.43 -9.20 5.29
N THR A 42 2.46 -8.87 6.15
CA THR A 42 2.51 -9.25 7.55
C THR A 42 1.09 -9.45 8.08
N ASP A 43 0.96 -10.17 9.16
CA ASP A 43 -0.30 -10.35 9.87
C ASP A 43 -0.57 -9.25 10.90
N ASP A 44 0.35 -8.30 11.05
CA ASP A 44 0.27 -7.23 12.04
C ASP A 44 0.24 -5.86 11.34
N ARG A 45 -0.87 -5.14 11.49
CA ARG A 45 -1.01 -3.79 10.93
C ARG A 45 0.06 -2.84 11.44
N GLY A 46 0.39 -2.91 12.71
CA GLY A 46 1.42 -2.05 13.29
C GLY A 46 2.79 -2.25 12.66
N ARG A 47 3.14 -3.48 12.31
CA ARG A 47 4.39 -3.77 11.61
C ARG A 47 4.38 -3.20 10.20
N ALA A 48 3.27 -3.34 9.48
CA ALA A 48 3.14 -2.78 8.14
C ALA A 48 3.28 -1.26 8.17
N MET A 49 2.63 -0.60 9.11
CA MET A 49 2.72 0.84 9.26
C MET A 49 4.13 1.30 9.62
N ARG A 50 4.78 0.63 10.56
CA ARG A 50 6.17 0.96 10.94
C ARG A 50 7.14 0.79 9.79
N ALA A 51 7.01 -0.29 9.03
CA ALA A 51 7.86 -0.53 7.86
C ALA A 51 7.67 0.55 6.81
N GLY A 52 6.42 0.94 6.55
CA GLY A 52 6.11 2.03 5.64
C GLY A 52 6.64 3.38 6.13
N GLU A 53 6.43 3.71 7.39
CA GLU A 53 6.93 4.95 7.99
C GLU A 53 8.45 5.04 7.93
N GLU A 54 9.12 3.97 8.24
CA GLU A 54 10.57 3.90 8.17
C GLU A 54 11.08 4.17 6.76
N THR A 55 10.43 3.59 5.76
CA THR A 55 10.78 3.82 4.36
C THR A 55 10.52 5.27 3.94
N LEU A 56 9.43 5.87 4.40
CA LEU A 56 9.14 7.28 4.14
C LEU A 56 10.15 8.20 4.80
N ARG A 57 10.51 7.93 6.05
CA ARG A 57 11.50 8.74 6.80
C ARG A 57 12.89 8.64 6.20
N SER A 58 13.21 7.54 5.56
CA SER A 58 14.51 7.37 4.88
C SER A 58 14.63 8.24 3.62
N GLY A 59 13.54 8.82 3.14
CA GLY A 59 13.51 9.60 1.91
C GLY A 59 13.50 8.76 0.64
N ARG A 60 13.48 7.44 0.76
CA ARG A 60 13.49 6.53 -0.39
C ARG A 60 12.13 6.40 -1.06
N ALA A 61 11.07 6.66 -0.32
CA ALA A 61 9.71 6.57 -0.81
C ALA A 61 8.96 7.87 -0.53
N THR A 62 7.96 8.17 -1.34
CA THR A 62 7.07 9.32 -1.17
C THR A 62 5.70 8.92 -0.66
N THR A 63 5.31 7.68 -0.90
CA THR A 63 3.99 7.18 -0.55
C THR A 63 4.08 5.72 -0.15
N VAL A 64 3.28 5.33 0.83
CA VAL A 64 3.11 3.94 1.24
C VAL A 64 1.64 3.59 1.17
N ILE A 65 1.35 2.44 0.59
CA ILE A 65 0.00 1.90 0.49
C ILE A 65 -0.06 0.61 1.29
N ILE A 66 -1.01 0.54 2.20
CA ILE A 66 -1.28 -0.68 2.96
C ILE A 66 -2.65 -1.19 2.56
N ASP A 67 -2.70 -2.39 1.99
CA ASP A 67 -3.94 -3.08 1.67
C ASP A 67 -4.24 -4.15 2.71
N VAL A 68 -5.47 -4.19 3.16
CA VAL A 68 -5.95 -5.31 3.95
C VAL A 68 -6.32 -6.43 2.98
N VAL A 69 -5.67 -7.57 3.13
CA VAL A 69 -5.87 -8.72 2.25
C VAL A 69 -6.26 -9.95 3.06
N ARG A 70 -6.93 -10.86 2.43
CA ARG A 70 -7.27 -12.16 3.02
C ARG A 70 -6.72 -13.27 2.14
N LEU A 71 -6.42 -14.39 2.73
CA LEU A 71 -6.03 -15.57 1.97
C LEU A 71 -7.27 -16.18 1.32
N GLY A 72 -7.19 -16.39 0.02
CA GLY A 72 -8.24 -16.99 -0.77
C GLY A 72 -7.67 -17.97 -1.78
N MET A 73 -8.54 -18.45 -2.66
CA MET A 73 -8.14 -19.37 -3.74
C MET A 73 -8.42 -18.72 -5.08
N ALA A 74 -7.44 -18.79 -5.97
CA ALA A 74 -7.64 -18.34 -7.34
C ALA A 74 -8.60 -19.28 -8.07
N ALA A 75 -9.64 -18.72 -8.70
CA ALA A 75 -10.72 -19.47 -9.31
C ALA A 75 -10.25 -20.43 -10.43
N HIS A 76 -9.18 -20.07 -11.14
CA HIS A 76 -8.70 -20.80 -12.29
C HIS A 76 -7.66 -21.87 -11.97
N THR A 77 -6.90 -21.68 -10.91
CA THR A 77 -5.74 -22.55 -10.61
C THR A 77 -5.89 -23.28 -9.29
N LEU A 78 -6.89 -22.96 -8.50
CA LEU A 78 -7.06 -23.45 -7.13
C LEU A 78 -5.83 -23.22 -6.25
N ALA A 79 -4.99 -22.25 -6.64
CA ALA A 79 -3.80 -21.90 -5.89
C ALA A 79 -4.14 -20.85 -4.82
N PRO A 80 -3.50 -20.90 -3.64
CA PRO A 80 -3.68 -19.87 -2.63
C PRO A 80 -3.24 -18.51 -3.19
N CYS A 81 -4.02 -17.47 -2.92
CA CYS A 81 -3.68 -16.12 -3.31
C CYS A 81 -4.20 -15.12 -2.28
N TYR A 82 -3.61 -13.92 -2.27
CA TYR A 82 -4.09 -12.84 -1.42
C TYR A 82 -5.12 -12.02 -2.17
N VAL A 83 -6.30 -11.91 -1.58
CA VAL A 83 -7.43 -11.18 -2.16
C VAL A 83 -7.61 -9.87 -1.40
N ARG A 84 -7.65 -8.77 -2.12
CA ARG A 84 -7.87 -7.46 -1.53
C ARG A 84 -9.28 -7.33 -0.99
N THR A 85 -9.41 -6.76 0.20
CA THR A 85 -10.72 -6.53 0.81
C THR A 85 -11.33 -5.19 0.39
N GLY A 86 -10.54 -4.33 -0.25
CA GLY A 86 -10.98 -2.98 -0.59
C GLY A 86 -10.75 -1.95 0.51
N VAL A 87 -10.18 -2.35 1.61
CA VAL A 87 -9.87 -1.46 2.74
C VAL A 87 -8.36 -1.33 2.85
N GLY A 88 -7.90 -0.14 3.16
CA GLY A 88 -6.47 0.07 3.37
C GLY A 88 -6.15 1.47 3.86
N TRP A 89 -4.86 1.79 3.85
CA TRP A 89 -4.34 3.09 4.29
C TRP A 89 -3.32 3.60 3.30
N LEU A 90 -3.35 4.92 3.10
CA LEU A 90 -2.36 5.64 2.31
C LEU A 90 -1.54 6.50 3.25
N GLY A 91 -0.23 6.29 3.28
CA GLY A 91 0.70 7.06 4.10
C GLY A 91 1.55 7.99 3.25
N ARG A 92 1.74 9.21 3.74
CA ARG A 92 2.58 10.23 3.12
C ARG A 92 3.43 10.91 4.17
N GLY A 93 4.67 11.23 3.80
CA GLY A 93 5.50 12.08 4.63
C GLY A 93 5.00 13.51 4.64
N THR A 94 5.04 14.15 5.81
CA THR A 94 4.73 15.57 5.96
C THR A 94 6.02 16.37 6.07
N PRO A 95 5.98 17.69 5.82
CA PRO A 95 7.17 18.53 5.97
C PRO A 95 7.81 18.50 7.36
N GLY A 96 7.04 18.16 8.37
CA GLY A 96 7.55 18.03 9.75
C GLY A 96 8.21 16.69 10.05
N GLY A 97 8.32 15.79 9.09
CA GLY A 97 8.91 14.47 9.28
C GLY A 97 7.95 13.42 9.83
N GLU A 98 6.71 13.79 10.07
CA GLU A 98 5.67 12.86 10.47
C GLU A 98 5.02 12.20 9.27
N VAL A 99 4.31 11.11 9.51
CA VAL A 99 3.57 10.41 8.45
C VAL A 99 2.09 10.61 8.69
N ALA A 100 1.40 11.09 7.66
CA ALA A 100 -0.05 11.22 7.66
C ALA A 100 -0.65 9.97 7.00
N TRP A 101 -1.60 9.35 7.69
CA TRP A 101 -2.29 8.18 7.21
C TRP A 101 -3.75 8.49 6.90
N ASP A 102 -4.17 8.14 5.69
CA ASP A 102 -5.56 8.22 5.27
C ASP A 102 -6.10 6.83 5.02
N ARG A 103 -7.26 6.55 5.57
CA ARG A 103 -7.95 5.30 5.31
C ARG A 103 -8.73 5.39 4.01
N PHE A 104 -8.70 4.33 3.21
CA PHE A 104 -9.49 4.28 1.98
C PHE A 104 -10.37 3.03 1.94
N PHE A 105 -11.42 3.14 1.14
CA PHE A 105 -12.36 2.05 0.85
C PHE A 105 -12.55 2.00 -0.66
N SER A 106 -12.60 0.82 -1.19
CA SER A 106 -12.91 0.63 -2.61
C SER A 106 -14.25 -0.06 -2.81
#